data_c3f67c996352e9a9e661fc72b8cfbf2b
#
_entry.id   c3f67c996352e9a9e661fc72b8cfbf2b
#
_cell.length_a   1.000
_cell.length_b   1.000
_cell.length_c   1.000
_cell.angle_alpha   90.00
_cell.angle_beta   90.00
_cell.angle_gamma   90.00
#
_symmetry.space_group_name_H-M   'P 1'
#
loop_
_entity.id
_entity.type
_entity.pdbx_description
1 polymer ?
#
loop_
_entity_poly.entity_id
_entity_poly.type
_entity_poly.pdbx_seq_one_letter_code
_entity_poly.pdbx_strand_id
1 'polypeptide(L)'
;MNPVSAVRQWVADLPITRKFILLCTLLTLGIIVLAVCAARMQYLGLVDGRKQQVKTQVEMGMDVIGRYAGMARRGELDEAQAKRQAIAMLASLKTNGDVDYFFITDPSMRVVMHPKRATGSYMGDYKSDAGEYVYRQITAAAQRGDGFSHYTAPKPGEKNQLPKIVYSSLYKDWGWILTMGVYADDIQREAWGFTRD
;
A
#
# COMPACT_ATOMS: atom_id res chain seq x y z
N MET A 1 21.16 43.78 -24.67
CA MET A 1 21.38 44.02 -23.24
C MET A 1 21.31 42.68 -22.54
N ASN A 2 22.35 42.30 -21.80
CA ASN A 2 22.40 41.01 -21.13
C ASN A 2 21.44 41.07 -19.88
N PRO A 3 20.45 40.16 -19.76
CA PRO A 3 19.45 40.20 -18.66
C PRO A 3 20.11 40.18 -17.27
N VAL A 4 21.30 39.57 -17.14
CA VAL A 4 22.04 39.51 -15.87
C VAL A 4 22.58 40.89 -15.47
N SER A 5 23.02 41.70 -16.41
CA SER A 5 23.53 43.07 -16.15
C SER A 5 22.40 44.02 -15.72
N ALA A 6 21.19 43.85 -16.31
CA ALA A 6 20.02 44.66 -15.95
C ALA A 6 19.55 44.40 -14.51
N VAL A 7 19.48 43.11 -14.12
CA VAL A 7 19.11 42.70 -12.73
C VAL A 7 20.14 43.21 -11.72
N ARG A 8 21.44 43.10 -12.05
CA ARG A 8 22.50 43.55 -11.16
C ARG A 8 22.43 45.07 -10.94
N GLN A 9 22.15 45.85 -11.96
CA GLN A 9 22.04 47.32 -11.89
C GLN A 9 20.80 47.73 -11.09
N TRP A 10 19.65 47.07 -11.33
CA TRP A 10 18.42 47.29 -10.57
C TRP A 10 18.59 47.02 -9.07
N VAL A 11 19.27 45.92 -8.69
CA VAL A 11 19.58 45.60 -7.30
C VAL A 11 20.55 46.60 -6.70
N ALA A 12 21.53 47.09 -7.49
CA ALA A 12 22.51 48.08 -7.00
C ALA A 12 21.85 49.42 -6.61
N ASP A 13 20.82 49.84 -7.31
CA ASP A 13 20.11 51.13 -7.13
C ASP A 13 19.06 51.10 -6.00
N LEU A 14 18.77 49.92 -5.40
CA LEU A 14 17.83 49.80 -4.31
C LEU A 14 18.41 50.38 -3.00
N PRO A 15 17.59 51.07 -2.16
CA PRO A 15 17.99 51.48 -0.82
C PRO A 15 18.30 50.25 0.07
N ILE A 16 19.22 50.42 1.02
CA ILE A 16 19.72 49.32 1.88
C ILE A 16 18.59 48.50 2.53
N THR A 17 17.54 49.18 3.01
CA THR A 17 16.38 48.55 3.62
C THR A 17 15.68 47.55 2.65
N ARG A 18 15.51 47.95 1.40
CA ARG A 18 14.88 47.08 0.37
C ARG A 18 15.77 45.91 0.00
N LYS A 19 17.11 46.09 -0.06
CA LYS A 19 18.09 44.99 -0.26
C LYS A 19 17.97 43.97 0.86
N PHE A 20 17.88 44.46 2.13
CA PHE A 20 17.74 43.59 3.29
C PHE A 20 16.40 42.79 3.27
N ILE A 21 15.29 43.47 2.98
CA ILE A 21 13.98 42.81 2.82
C ILE A 21 14.04 41.76 1.72
N LEU A 22 14.60 42.06 0.57
CA LEU A 22 14.72 41.14 -0.56
C LEU A 22 15.57 39.91 -0.19
N LEU A 23 16.69 40.11 0.52
CA LEU A 23 17.53 39.01 0.99
C LEU A 23 16.77 38.12 1.99
N CYS A 24 16.09 38.71 2.98
CA CYS A 24 15.30 37.99 3.96
C CYS A 24 14.17 37.19 3.28
N THR A 25 13.47 37.77 2.30
CA THR A 25 12.42 37.13 1.56
C THR A 25 12.95 35.93 0.76
N LEU A 26 14.09 36.07 0.07
CA LEU A 26 14.73 34.98 -0.67
C LEU A 26 15.18 33.84 0.26
N LEU A 27 15.78 34.18 1.42
CA LEU A 27 16.19 33.20 2.42
C LEU A 27 14.98 32.45 2.98
N THR A 28 13.90 33.17 3.34
CA THR A 28 12.67 32.53 3.84
C THR A 28 12.03 31.63 2.80
N LEU A 29 11.96 32.07 1.54
CA LEU A 29 11.45 31.26 0.43
C LEU A 29 12.31 30.00 0.25
N GLY A 30 13.63 30.12 0.30
CA GLY A 30 14.56 28.99 0.23
C GLY A 30 14.32 27.96 1.34
N ILE A 31 14.13 28.42 2.59
CA ILE A 31 13.83 27.57 3.74
C ILE A 31 12.48 26.85 3.53
N ILE A 32 11.45 27.56 3.07
CA ILE A 32 10.13 26.96 2.80
C ILE A 32 10.25 25.87 1.73
N VAL A 33 10.96 26.15 0.63
CA VAL A 33 11.16 25.14 -0.44
C VAL A 33 11.88 23.90 0.10
N LEU A 34 12.95 24.09 0.88
CA LEU A 34 13.68 22.98 1.50
C LEU A 34 12.79 22.18 2.46
N ALA A 35 11.98 22.85 3.29
CA ALA A 35 11.05 22.17 4.19
C ALA A 35 10.00 21.35 3.45
N VAL A 36 9.42 21.88 2.36
CA VAL A 36 8.46 21.16 1.51
C VAL A 36 9.13 19.97 0.84
N CYS A 37 10.34 20.12 0.31
CA CYS A 37 11.09 19.01 -0.29
C CYS A 37 11.38 17.92 0.73
N ALA A 38 11.85 18.28 1.92
CA ALA A 38 12.13 17.32 3.00
C ALA A 38 10.87 16.56 3.42
N ALA A 39 9.75 17.26 3.65
CA ALA A 39 8.48 16.64 3.99
C ALA A 39 7.99 15.68 2.91
N ARG A 40 8.16 16.05 1.64
CA ARG A 40 7.80 15.21 0.50
C ARG A 40 8.66 13.93 0.40
N MET A 41 9.97 14.06 0.63
CA MET A 41 10.88 12.92 0.66
C MET A 41 10.55 11.95 1.80
N GLN A 42 10.25 12.45 3.00
CA GLN A 42 9.82 11.62 4.13
C GLN A 42 8.53 10.88 3.82
N TYR A 43 7.53 11.56 3.27
CA TYR A 43 6.25 10.94 2.90
C TYR A 43 6.42 9.81 1.87
N LEU A 44 7.22 10.03 0.82
CA LEU A 44 7.50 9.03 -0.19
C LEU A 44 8.24 7.82 0.40
N GLY A 45 9.20 8.04 1.29
CA GLY A 45 9.92 6.97 1.99
C GLY A 45 9.00 6.11 2.86
N LEU A 46 8.03 6.72 3.55
CA LEU A 46 7.04 5.98 4.35
C LEU A 46 6.11 5.13 3.47
N VAL A 47 5.64 5.68 2.35
CA VAL A 47 4.80 4.93 1.39
C VAL A 47 5.56 3.72 0.83
N ASP A 48 6.82 3.92 0.42
CA ASP A 48 7.65 2.83 -0.12
C ASP A 48 7.97 1.78 0.95
N GLY A 49 8.23 2.20 2.18
CA GLY A 49 8.41 1.29 3.32
C GLY A 49 7.18 0.41 3.56
N ARG A 50 5.98 1.00 3.51
CA ARG A 50 4.71 0.25 3.67
C ARG A 50 4.44 -0.70 2.49
N LYS A 51 4.73 -0.29 1.27
CA LYS A 51 4.67 -1.19 0.11
C LYS A 51 5.57 -2.39 0.30
N GLN A 52 6.83 -2.16 0.70
CA GLN A 52 7.77 -3.25 0.94
C GLN A 52 7.32 -4.17 2.07
N GLN A 53 6.78 -3.62 3.16
CA GLN A 53 6.24 -4.39 4.27
C GLN A 53 5.11 -5.33 3.81
N VAL A 54 4.11 -4.81 3.09
CA VAL A 54 2.97 -5.61 2.58
C VAL A 54 3.45 -6.69 1.62
N LYS A 55 4.40 -6.37 0.73
CA LYS A 55 5.00 -7.33 -0.18
C LYS A 55 5.67 -8.47 0.59
N THR A 56 6.54 -8.15 1.54
CA THR A 56 7.23 -9.15 2.36
C THR A 56 6.24 -10.04 3.14
N GLN A 57 5.17 -9.46 3.69
CA GLN A 57 4.14 -10.24 4.39
C GLN A 57 3.43 -11.22 3.45
N VAL A 58 3.08 -10.80 2.23
CA VAL A 58 2.48 -11.70 1.23
C VAL A 58 3.47 -12.78 0.79
N GLU A 59 4.74 -12.45 0.59
CA GLU A 59 5.80 -13.43 0.27
C GLU A 59 5.93 -14.48 1.39
N MET A 60 5.95 -14.07 2.65
CA MET A 60 5.92 -15.00 3.79
C MET A 60 4.65 -15.86 3.82
N GLY A 61 3.50 -15.30 3.50
CA GLY A 61 2.25 -16.05 3.34
C GLY A 61 2.30 -17.04 2.18
N MET A 62 2.97 -16.70 1.08
CA MET A 62 3.21 -17.61 -0.04
C MET A 62 4.12 -18.78 0.36
N ASP A 63 5.11 -18.56 1.22
CA ASP A 63 5.95 -19.63 1.78
C ASP A 63 5.13 -20.59 2.65
N VAL A 64 4.17 -20.09 3.42
CA VAL A 64 3.20 -20.93 4.16
C VAL A 64 2.43 -21.82 3.20
N ILE A 65 1.86 -21.26 2.12
CA ILE A 65 1.15 -22.04 1.10
C ILE A 65 2.09 -23.09 0.47
N GLY A 66 3.29 -22.67 0.08
CA GLY A 66 4.31 -23.52 -0.53
C GLY A 66 4.72 -24.70 0.36
N ARG A 67 4.83 -24.47 1.68
CA ARG A 67 5.11 -25.51 2.67
C ARG A 67 4.02 -26.59 2.70
N TYR A 68 2.77 -26.20 2.82
CA TYR A 68 1.65 -27.16 2.84
C TYR A 68 1.46 -27.86 1.49
N ALA A 69 1.66 -27.16 0.39
CA ALA A 69 1.66 -27.78 -0.94
C ALA A 69 2.81 -28.79 -1.10
N GLY A 70 3.98 -28.50 -0.52
CA GLY A 70 5.10 -29.42 -0.44
C GLY A 70 4.77 -30.70 0.34
N MET A 71 4.10 -30.57 1.49
CA MET A 71 3.63 -31.73 2.29
C MET A 71 2.65 -32.60 1.48
N ALA A 72 1.73 -31.98 0.76
CA ALA A 72 0.80 -32.73 -0.11
C ALA A 72 1.54 -33.47 -1.23
N ARG A 73 2.51 -32.84 -1.90
CA ARG A 73 3.33 -33.47 -2.95
C ARG A 73 4.15 -34.67 -2.44
N ARG A 74 4.59 -34.64 -1.17
CA ARG A 74 5.30 -35.75 -0.55
C ARG A 74 4.40 -36.84 0.03
N GLY A 75 3.07 -36.67 -0.06
CA GLY A 75 2.09 -37.63 0.48
C GLY A 75 1.95 -37.60 2.00
N GLU A 76 2.48 -36.56 2.68
CA GLU A 76 2.36 -36.38 4.14
C GLU A 76 0.95 -35.92 4.53
N LEU A 77 0.27 -35.22 3.62
CA LEU A 77 -1.13 -34.78 3.73
C LEU A 77 -1.84 -35.04 2.41
N ASP A 78 -3.14 -35.23 2.45
CA ASP A 78 -3.92 -35.09 1.21
C ASP A 78 -4.04 -33.59 0.85
N GLU A 79 -4.27 -33.29 -0.44
CA GLU A 79 -4.30 -31.90 -0.92
C GLU A 79 -5.40 -31.07 -0.24
N ALA A 80 -6.55 -31.68 0.05
CA ALA A 80 -7.64 -30.99 0.72
C ALA A 80 -7.28 -30.65 2.19
N GLN A 81 -6.57 -31.56 2.88
CA GLN A 81 -6.04 -31.29 4.21
C GLN A 81 -4.99 -30.18 4.20
N ALA A 82 -4.04 -30.23 3.24
CA ALA A 82 -3.00 -29.23 3.08
C ALA A 82 -3.62 -27.85 2.82
N LYS A 83 -4.60 -27.74 1.94
CA LYS A 83 -5.35 -26.50 1.68
C LYS A 83 -6.06 -25.97 2.93
N ARG A 84 -6.75 -26.83 3.68
CA ARG A 84 -7.43 -26.43 4.92
C ARG A 84 -6.45 -25.91 5.97
N GLN A 85 -5.31 -26.57 6.15
CA GLN A 85 -4.30 -26.14 7.12
C GLN A 85 -3.62 -24.85 6.70
N ALA A 86 -3.30 -24.65 5.41
CA ALA A 86 -2.77 -23.39 4.90
C ALA A 86 -3.74 -22.22 5.14
N ILE A 87 -5.04 -22.43 4.86
CA ILE A 87 -6.08 -21.44 5.13
C ILE A 87 -6.16 -21.12 6.62
N ALA A 88 -6.19 -22.12 7.50
CA ALA A 88 -6.27 -21.92 8.93
C ALA A 88 -5.07 -21.13 9.46
N MET A 89 -3.86 -21.47 9.00
CA MET A 89 -2.65 -20.74 9.36
C MET A 89 -2.71 -19.29 8.90
N LEU A 90 -3.00 -19.02 7.63
CA LEU A 90 -3.08 -17.67 7.09
C LEU A 90 -4.20 -16.83 7.75
N ALA A 91 -5.33 -17.45 8.07
CA ALA A 91 -6.44 -16.78 8.77
C ALA A 91 -6.07 -16.38 10.20
N SER A 92 -5.13 -17.09 10.83
CA SER A 92 -4.62 -16.75 12.18
C SER A 92 -3.60 -15.62 12.18
N LEU A 93 -2.96 -15.36 11.03
CA LEU A 93 -1.96 -14.30 10.88
C LEU A 93 -2.66 -12.95 10.65
N LYS A 94 -2.88 -12.22 11.73
CA LYS A 94 -3.46 -10.90 11.72
C LYS A 94 -2.49 -9.92 12.36
N THR A 95 -2.46 -8.70 11.84
CA THR A 95 -1.62 -7.62 12.36
C THR A 95 -2.45 -6.36 12.57
N ASN A 96 -1.93 -5.41 13.31
CA ASN A 96 -2.56 -4.11 13.54
C ASN A 96 -4.01 -4.22 14.10
N GLY A 97 -4.22 -5.06 15.13
CA GLY A 97 -5.53 -5.20 15.78
C GLY A 97 -6.65 -5.71 14.88
N ASP A 98 -6.38 -6.70 14.04
CA ASP A 98 -7.31 -7.27 13.04
C ASP A 98 -7.65 -6.36 11.84
N VAL A 99 -6.98 -5.20 11.72
CA VAL A 99 -7.18 -4.28 10.59
C VAL A 99 -6.53 -4.83 9.32
N ASP A 100 -5.32 -5.40 9.46
CA ASP A 100 -4.56 -5.97 8.36
C ASP A 100 -4.68 -7.50 8.39
N TYR A 101 -5.17 -8.07 7.32
CA TYR A 101 -5.46 -9.50 7.20
C TYR A 101 -5.19 -10.02 5.80
N PHE A 102 -4.87 -11.30 5.74
CA PHE A 102 -4.81 -12.03 4.48
C PHE A 102 -6.19 -12.41 3.99
N PHE A 103 -6.33 -12.42 2.66
CA PHE A 103 -7.45 -13.08 2.00
C PHE A 103 -6.97 -13.77 0.72
N ILE A 104 -7.72 -14.77 0.29
CA ILE A 104 -7.40 -15.59 -0.87
C ILE A 104 -8.60 -15.57 -1.81
N THR A 105 -8.33 -15.33 -3.09
CA THR A 105 -9.29 -15.53 -4.17
C THR A 105 -8.70 -16.48 -5.22
N ASP A 106 -9.55 -17.03 -6.07
CA ASP A 106 -9.10 -17.71 -7.27
C ASP A 106 -9.01 -16.73 -8.47
N PRO A 107 -8.42 -17.12 -9.60
CA PRO A 107 -8.34 -16.30 -10.81
C PRO A 107 -9.71 -15.95 -11.42
N SER A 108 -10.78 -16.65 -11.05
CA SER A 108 -12.17 -16.32 -11.42
C SER A 108 -12.80 -15.32 -10.44
N MET A 109 -12.00 -14.73 -9.52
CA MET A 109 -12.43 -13.76 -8.52
C MET A 109 -13.46 -14.32 -7.51
N ARG A 110 -13.43 -15.64 -7.26
CA ARG A 110 -14.20 -16.27 -6.18
C ARG A 110 -13.38 -16.30 -4.90
N VAL A 111 -14.04 -16.04 -3.79
CA VAL A 111 -13.42 -16.05 -2.47
C VAL A 111 -13.10 -17.48 -2.06
N VAL A 112 -11.83 -17.75 -1.77
CA VAL A 112 -11.36 -19.00 -1.14
C VAL A 112 -11.30 -18.80 0.38
N MET A 113 -10.76 -17.67 0.85
CA MET A 113 -10.71 -17.30 2.27
C MET A 113 -10.78 -15.79 2.40
N HIS A 114 -11.66 -15.29 3.26
CA HIS A 114 -11.77 -13.86 3.58
C HIS A 114 -12.48 -13.67 4.92
N PRO A 115 -12.01 -12.82 5.84
CA PRO A 115 -12.63 -12.66 7.16
C PRO A 115 -14.03 -12.05 7.14
N LYS A 116 -14.41 -11.37 6.04
CA LYS A 116 -15.70 -10.65 5.92
C LYS A 116 -16.58 -11.09 4.74
N ARG A 117 -16.17 -12.07 3.96
CA ARG A 117 -16.88 -12.52 2.76
C ARG A 117 -17.04 -14.04 2.79
N ALA A 118 -18.18 -14.52 2.36
CA ALA A 118 -18.43 -15.96 2.31
C ALA A 118 -17.55 -16.65 1.27
N THR A 119 -17.00 -17.80 1.63
CA THR A 119 -16.26 -18.66 0.70
C THR A 119 -17.14 -19.03 -0.50
N GLY A 120 -16.58 -19.00 -1.71
CA GLY A 120 -17.25 -19.27 -2.97
C GLY A 120 -17.98 -18.06 -3.58
N SER A 121 -18.16 -16.94 -2.84
CA SER A 121 -18.80 -15.75 -3.40
C SER A 121 -18.00 -15.14 -4.54
N TYR A 122 -18.67 -14.77 -5.62
CA TYR A 122 -18.07 -14.10 -6.77
C TYR A 122 -17.94 -12.60 -6.49
N MET A 123 -16.75 -12.06 -6.71
CA MET A 123 -16.41 -10.69 -6.38
C MET A 123 -16.02 -9.82 -7.60
N GLY A 124 -16.08 -10.38 -8.81
CA GLY A 124 -15.66 -9.64 -10.02
C GLY A 124 -16.46 -8.39 -10.34
N ASP A 125 -17.68 -8.27 -9.81
CA ASP A 125 -18.52 -7.09 -10.00
C ASP A 125 -18.52 -6.15 -8.79
N TYR A 126 -17.76 -6.50 -7.74
CA TYR A 126 -17.63 -5.63 -6.57
C TYR A 126 -16.87 -4.35 -6.93
N LYS A 127 -17.51 -3.22 -6.65
CA LYS A 127 -16.92 -1.89 -6.81
C LYS A 127 -16.67 -1.24 -5.45
N SER A 128 -15.57 -0.49 -5.36
CA SER A 128 -15.40 0.48 -4.28
C SER A 128 -16.37 1.64 -4.44
N ASP A 129 -16.52 2.48 -3.43
CA ASP A 129 -17.38 3.69 -3.53
C ASP A 129 -16.84 4.69 -4.58
N ALA A 130 -15.54 4.60 -4.91
CA ALA A 130 -14.94 5.32 -6.03
C ALA A 130 -15.27 4.72 -7.41
N GLY A 131 -16.05 3.63 -7.46
CA GLY A 131 -16.46 2.97 -8.71
C GLY A 131 -15.43 1.96 -9.28
N GLU A 132 -14.35 1.67 -8.55
CA GLU A 132 -13.26 0.81 -9.00
C GLU A 132 -13.64 -0.67 -8.86
N TYR A 133 -13.36 -1.49 -9.86
CA TYR A 133 -13.51 -2.94 -9.80
C TYR A 133 -12.34 -3.58 -9.03
N VAL A 134 -12.48 -3.67 -7.71
CA VAL A 134 -11.40 -4.02 -6.78
C VAL A 134 -10.77 -5.38 -7.10
N TYR A 135 -11.58 -6.43 -7.21
CA TYR A 135 -11.03 -7.78 -7.40
C TYR A 135 -10.49 -8.01 -8.82
N ARG A 136 -10.98 -7.28 -9.81
CA ARG A 136 -10.39 -7.29 -11.17
C ARG A 136 -8.99 -6.69 -11.17
N GLN A 137 -8.78 -5.57 -10.46
CA GLN A 137 -7.45 -4.94 -10.31
C GLN A 137 -6.48 -5.88 -9.57
N ILE A 138 -6.91 -6.47 -8.45
CA ILE A 138 -6.13 -7.43 -7.66
C ILE A 138 -5.69 -8.62 -8.52
N THR A 139 -6.64 -9.25 -9.21
CA THR A 139 -6.37 -10.41 -10.07
C THR A 139 -5.42 -10.05 -11.21
N ALA A 140 -5.64 -8.92 -11.87
CA ALA A 140 -4.77 -8.46 -12.95
C ALA A 140 -3.35 -8.17 -12.46
N ALA A 141 -3.18 -7.53 -11.30
CA ALA A 141 -1.87 -7.26 -10.70
C ALA A 141 -1.12 -8.54 -10.34
N ALA A 142 -1.81 -9.51 -9.72
CA ALA A 142 -1.21 -10.80 -9.38
C ALA A 142 -0.78 -11.60 -10.63
N GLN A 143 -1.56 -11.53 -11.72
CA GLN A 143 -1.26 -12.23 -12.98
C GLN A 143 -0.10 -11.59 -13.75
N ARG A 144 0.02 -10.24 -13.72
CA ARG A 144 1.16 -9.54 -14.33
C ARG A 144 2.47 -9.75 -13.57
N GLY A 145 2.40 -10.05 -12.26
CA GLY A 145 3.54 -10.23 -11.39
C GLY A 145 4.07 -8.93 -10.73
N ASP A 146 3.49 -7.76 -11.01
CA ASP A 146 3.79 -6.51 -10.30
C ASP A 146 3.14 -6.46 -8.90
N GLY A 147 2.06 -7.18 -8.74
CA GLY A 147 1.37 -7.48 -7.48
C GLY A 147 0.68 -6.31 -6.80
N PHE A 148 1.06 -5.06 -7.08
CA PHE A 148 0.48 -3.89 -6.42
C PHE A 148 -0.81 -3.42 -7.09
N SER A 149 -1.80 -3.09 -6.24
CA SER A 149 -3.00 -2.36 -6.64
C SER A 149 -3.47 -1.42 -5.53
N HIS A 150 -4.33 -0.47 -5.87
CA HIS A 150 -4.82 0.57 -4.97
C HIS A 150 -6.32 0.68 -5.16
N TYR A 151 -7.06 0.83 -4.05
CA TYR A 151 -8.49 1.10 -4.05
C TYR A 151 -8.91 1.74 -2.74
N THR A 152 -10.15 2.22 -2.66
CA THR A 152 -10.71 2.72 -1.41
C THR A 152 -11.55 1.66 -0.71
N ALA A 153 -11.40 1.54 0.60
CA ALA A 153 -12.16 0.62 1.44
C ALA A 153 -12.32 1.15 2.86
N PRO A 154 -13.40 0.79 3.57
CA PRO A 154 -13.54 1.13 4.98
C PRO A 154 -12.68 0.19 5.85
N LYS A 155 -12.11 0.73 6.93
CA LYS A 155 -11.51 -0.09 7.99
C LYS A 155 -12.57 -0.99 8.65
N PRO A 156 -12.15 -2.10 9.27
CA PRO A 156 -13.05 -2.90 10.09
C PRO A 156 -13.76 -2.05 11.15
N GLY A 157 -15.11 -2.04 11.13
CA GLY A 157 -15.92 -1.26 12.06
C GLY A 157 -16.12 0.23 11.72
N GLU A 158 -15.47 0.73 10.68
CA GLU A 158 -15.61 2.12 10.21
C GLU A 158 -16.44 2.21 8.92
N LYS A 159 -17.00 3.39 8.65
CA LYS A 159 -17.74 3.67 7.41
C LYS A 159 -16.93 4.52 6.42
N ASN A 160 -15.90 5.21 6.91
CA ASN A 160 -15.08 6.11 6.10
C ASN A 160 -14.25 5.32 5.09
N GLN A 161 -14.34 5.70 3.83
CA GLN A 161 -13.54 5.14 2.75
C GLN A 161 -12.12 5.72 2.80
N LEU A 162 -11.15 4.85 2.94
CA LEU A 162 -9.74 5.22 3.04
C LEU A 162 -8.94 4.56 1.92
N PRO A 163 -7.94 5.24 1.35
CA PRO A 163 -7.06 4.63 0.37
C PRO A 163 -6.34 3.43 0.97
N LYS A 164 -6.39 2.30 0.26
CA LYS A 164 -5.73 1.04 0.63
C LYS A 164 -4.74 0.63 -0.44
N ILE A 165 -3.52 0.32 -0.02
CA ILE A 165 -2.46 -0.26 -0.85
C ILE A 165 -2.46 -1.75 -0.59
N VAL A 166 -2.55 -2.56 -1.63
CA VAL A 166 -2.51 -4.02 -1.49
C VAL A 166 -1.43 -4.61 -2.38
N TYR A 167 -0.87 -5.72 -1.93
CA TYR A 167 -0.02 -6.58 -2.72
C TYR A 167 -0.64 -7.96 -2.85
N SER A 168 -0.54 -8.55 -4.04
CA SER A 168 -1.18 -9.80 -4.39
C SER A 168 -0.22 -10.68 -5.16
N SER A 169 -0.17 -11.97 -4.83
CA SER A 169 0.68 -12.94 -5.50
C SER A 169 -0.09 -14.20 -5.86
N LEU A 170 0.17 -14.74 -7.06
CA LEU A 170 -0.49 -15.94 -7.56
C LEU A 170 0.33 -17.20 -7.23
N TYR A 171 -0.23 -18.09 -6.42
CA TYR A 171 0.28 -19.44 -6.24
C TYR A 171 -0.31 -20.38 -7.32
N LYS A 172 0.47 -20.66 -8.34
CA LYS A 172 0.00 -21.29 -9.59
C LYS A 172 -0.56 -22.70 -9.37
N ASP A 173 0.08 -23.54 -8.55
CA ASP A 173 -0.29 -24.95 -8.37
C ASP A 173 -1.71 -25.10 -7.84
N TRP A 174 -2.16 -24.20 -6.95
CA TRP A 174 -3.51 -24.23 -6.38
C TRP A 174 -4.46 -23.21 -7.01
N GLY A 175 -3.96 -22.34 -7.90
CA GLY A 175 -4.74 -21.25 -8.46
C GLY A 175 -5.18 -20.25 -7.39
N TRP A 176 -4.35 -19.99 -6.40
CA TRP A 176 -4.69 -19.07 -5.30
C TRP A 176 -3.99 -17.73 -5.47
N ILE A 177 -4.75 -16.67 -5.36
CA ILE A 177 -4.23 -15.31 -5.28
C ILE A 177 -4.28 -14.87 -3.81
N LEU A 178 -3.12 -14.89 -3.16
CA LEU A 178 -2.96 -14.39 -1.80
C LEU A 178 -2.80 -12.89 -1.84
N THR A 179 -3.60 -12.19 -1.05
CA THR A 179 -3.60 -10.72 -1.00
C THR A 179 -3.57 -10.24 0.44
N MET A 180 -2.83 -9.17 0.68
CA MET A 180 -2.86 -8.39 1.92
C MET A 180 -2.73 -6.91 1.60
N GLY A 181 -3.21 -6.03 2.48
CA GLY A 181 -3.11 -4.59 2.25
C GLY A 181 -3.21 -3.76 3.50
N VAL A 182 -2.62 -2.57 3.44
CA VAL A 182 -2.58 -1.57 4.51
C VAL A 182 -3.28 -0.29 4.09
N TYR A 183 -3.79 0.47 5.05
CA TYR A 183 -4.45 1.75 4.82
C TYR A 183 -3.45 2.90 4.78
N ALA A 184 -3.65 3.83 3.86
CA ALA A 184 -2.74 4.96 3.66
C ALA A 184 -2.83 6.01 4.79
N ASP A 185 -3.94 6.09 5.53
CA ASP A 185 -4.08 6.99 6.67
C ASP A 185 -3.19 6.58 7.86
N ASP A 186 -2.85 5.32 7.99
CA ASP A 186 -1.86 4.84 8.97
C ASP A 186 -0.47 5.42 8.65
N ILE A 187 -0.14 5.59 7.37
CA ILE A 187 1.09 6.24 6.91
C ILE A 187 1.12 7.71 7.33
N GLN A 188 0.01 8.43 7.15
CA GLN A 188 -0.10 9.84 7.53
C GLN A 188 -0.01 10.03 9.04
N ARG A 189 -0.63 9.16 9.84
CA ARG A 189 -0.56 9.22 11.30
C ARG A 189 0.86 9.02 11.83
N GLU A 190 1.61 8.07 11.28
CA GLU A 190 3.02 7.89 11.64
C GLU A 190 3.89 9.09 11.24
N ALA A 191 3.66 9.65 10.04
CA ALA A 191 4.40 10.82 9.57
C ALA A 191 4.23 12.05 10.47
N TRP A 192 3.06 12.20 11.13
CA TRP A 192 2.75 13.33 12.00
C TRP A 192 2.92 13.03 13.50
N GLY A 193 3.46 11.85 13.87
CA GLY A 193 3.73 11.46 15.25
C GLY A 193 2.48 11.31 16.13
N PHE A 194 1.29 11.17 15.56
CA PHE A 194 0.06 10.92 16.29
C PHE A 194 -0.08 9.42 16.57
N THR A 195 0.74 8.88 17.49
CA THR A 195 0.45 7.61 18.12
C THR A 195 -0.66 7.82 19.15
N ARG A 196 -1.79 7.13 19.02
CA ARG A 196 -2.74 6.98 20.12
C ARG A 196 -2.13 6.00 21.11
N ASP A 197 -1.81 6.48 22.30
CA ASP A 197 -1.63 5.65 23.48
C ASP A 197 -2.97 5.01 23.86
#